data_182b87477565b8407f95e8d0737d54f3
#
_entry.id   182b87477565b8407f95e8d0737d54f3
#
_cell.length_a   1.000
_cell.length_b   1.000
_cell.length_c   1.000
_cell.angle_alpha   90.00
_cell.angle_beta   90.00
_cell.angle_gamma   90.00
#
_symmetry.space_group_name_H-M   'P 1'
#
loop_
_entity.id
_entity.type
_entity.pdbx_description
1 polymer ?
#
loop_
_entity_poly.entity_id
_entity_poly.type
_entity_poly.pdbx_seq_one_letter_code
_entity_poly.pdbx_strand_id
1 'polypeptide(L)'
;MNDSDILRHVLDRWKAGIDDRDPKRVASYFTEDAIFQGLHPYGVGRDVVTEYYDSQPVGLSPTYQVLELRRLADDLLLGYLAVDFTFSDRPTLHVNLSVLLRKTPDGWLIGHYQVSRL
;
A
#
# COMPACT_ATOMS: atom_id res chain seq x y z
N MET A 1 -3.84 -3.06 20.08
CA MET A 1 -2.79 -2.45 19.23
C MET A 1 -2.99 -0.96 19.19
N ASN A 2 -1.93 -0.17 19.28
CA ASN A 2 -2.02 1.27 19.07
C ASN A 2 -2.07 1.57 17.56
N ASP A 3 -2.26 2.85 17.20
CA ASP A 3 -2.41 3.26 15.80
C ASP A 3 -1.17 2.92 14.95
N SER A 4 0.02 3.09 15.51
CA SER A 4 1.26 2.74 14.83
C SER A 4 1.36 1.24 14.53
N ASP A 5 0.95 0.40 15.49
CA ASP A 5 0.93 -1.05 15.30
C ASP A 5 -0.05 -1.46 14.20
N ILE A 6 -1.23 -0.84 14.16
CA ILE A 6 -2.25 -1.10 13.14
C ILE A 6 -1.68 -0.77 11.76
N LEU A 7 -1.11 0.41 11.60
CA LEU A 7 -0.53 0.83 10.32
C LEU A 7 0.59 -0.10 9.87
N ARG A 8 1.53 -0.40 10.76
CA ARG A 8 2.65 -1.29 10.44
C ARG A 8 2.20 -2.69 10.11
N HIS A 9 1.21 -3.21 10.83
CA HIS A 9 0.68 -4.55 10.56
C HIS A 9 0.14 -4.65 9.13
N VAL A 10 -0.62 -3.66 8.67
CA VAL A 10 -1.16 -3.64 7.31
C VAL A 10 -0.04 -3.47 6.28
N LEU A 11 0.87 -2.52 6.52
CA LEU A 11 1.97 -2.24 5.58
C LEU A 11 2.97 -3.39 5.48
N ASP A 12 3.27 -4.07 6.59
CA ASP A 12 4.18 -5.22 6.57
C ASP A 12 3.58 -6.38 5.78
N ARG A 13 2.27 -6.57 5.84
CA ARG A 13 1.56 -7.57 5.04
C ARG A 13 1.54 -7.18 3.55
N TRP A 14 1.30 -5.92 3.25
CA TRP A 14 1.41 -5.38 1.90
C TRP A 14 2.81 -5.64 1.32
N LYS A 15 3.86 -5.28 2.07
CA LYS A 15 5.24 -5.53 1.68
C LYS A 15 5.50 -7.02 1.46
N ALA A 16 5.10 -7.87 2.39
CA ALA A 16 5.31 -9.31 2.29
C ALA A 16 4.65 -9.91 1.05
N GLY A 17 3.44 -9.47 0.71
CA GLY A 17 2.75 -9.92 -0.50
C GLY A 17 3.48 -9.51 -1.77
N ILE A 18 4.04 -8.31 -1.80
CA ILE A 18 4.86 -7.84 -2.93
C ILE A 18 6.16 -8.65 -3.02
N ASP A 19 6.87 -8.83 -1.91
CA ASP A 19 8.12 -9.58 -1.86
C ASP A 19 7.93 -11.04 -2.30
N ASP A 20 6.79 -11.65 -1.95
CA ASP A 20 6.43 -13.01 -2.33
C ASP A 20 5.87 -13.12 -3.76
N ARG A 21 5.73 -12.00 -4.46
CA ARG A 21 5.16 -11.93 -5.82
C ARG A 21 3.78 -12.56 -5.90
N ASP A 22 2.93 -12.17 -4.97
CA ASP A 22 1.56 -12.66 -4.87
C ASP A 22 0.56 -11.49 -5.01
N PRO A 23 0.25 -11.06 -6.25
CA PRO A 23 -0.59 -9.89 -6.50
C PRO A 23 -1.99 -10.00 -5.90
N LYS A 24 -2.59 -11.18 -5.93
CA LYS A 24 -3.92 -11.40 -5.34
C LYS A 24 -3.89 -11.24 -3.83
N ARG A 25 -2.82 -11.73 -3.19
CA ARG A 25 -2.64 -11.54 -1.75
C ARG A 25 -2.47 -10.07 -1.41
N VAL A 26 -1.67 -9.32 -2.19
CA VAL A 26 -1.54 -7.87 -2.00
C VAL A 26 -2.92 -7.20 -2.09
N ALA A 27 -3.69 -7.52 -3.12
CA ALA A 27 -5.03 -6.96 -3.32
C ALA A 27 -5.98 -7.28 -2.16
N SER A 28 -5.81 -8.42 -1.49
CA SER A 28 -6.67 -8.80 -0.36
C SER A 28 -6.53 -7.88 0.85
N TYR A 29 -5.46 -7.06 0.92
CA TYR A 29 -5.25 -6.08 1.98
C TYR A 29 -5.89 -4.72 1.67
N PHE A 30 -6.60 -4.63 0.55
CA PHE A 30 -7.34 -3.44 0.12
C PHE A 30 -8.84 -3.69 0.24
N THR A 31 -9.62 -2.62 0.40
CA THR A 31 -11.09 -2.73 0.35
C THR A 31 -11.54 -3.00 -1.09
N GLU A 32 -12.78 -3.52 -1.24
CA GLU A 32 -13.34 -3.82 -2.57
C GLU A 32 -13.50 -2.57 -3.43
N ASP A 33 -13.65 -1.42 -2.82
CA ASP A 33 -13.83 -0.12 -3.47
C ASP A 33 -12.62 0.79 -3.34
N ALA A 34 -11.45 0.24 -3.03
CA ALA A 34 -10.24 1.04 -2.83
C ALA A 34 -9.88 1.86 -4.06
N ILE A 35 -9.53 3.12 -3.83
CA ILE A 35 -8.95 3.97 -4.87
C ILE A 35 -7.44 3.72 -4.86
N PHE A 36 -6.91 3.31 -5.99
CA PHE A 36 -5.50 2.95 -6.13
C PHE A 36 -4.83 3.82 -7.19
N GLN A 37 -3.88 4.65 -6.75
CA GLN A 37 -3.06 5.48 -7.62
C GLN A 37 -1.59 5.15 -7.40
N GLY A 38 -1.05 4.28 -8.27
CA GLY A 38 0.39 4.08 -8.39
C GLY A 38 0.97 5.11 -9.36
N LEU A 39 1.96 4.70 -10.16
CA LEU A 39 2.57 5.58 -11.18
C LEU A 39 1.83 5.55 -12.52
N HIS A 40 0.79 4.75 -12.63
CA HIS A 40 -0.10 4.66 -13.79
C HIS A 40 -1.41 5.38 -13.46
N PRO A 41 -2.31 5.59 -14.45
CA PRO A 41 -3.62 6.16 -14.16
C PRO A 41 -4.32 5.39 -13.04
N TYR A 42 -5.09 6.11 -12.22
CA TYR A 42 -5.75 5.47 -11.10
C TYR A 42 -6.79 4.45 -11.55
N GLY A 43 -7.12 3.56 -10.65
CA GLY A 43 -8.23 2.65 -10.82
C GLY A 43 -8.90 2.38 -9.48
N VAL A 44 -9.98 1.62 -9.51
CA VAL A 44 -10.77 1.30 -8.34
C VAL A 44 -10.95 -0.21 -8.22
N GLY A 45 -10.73 -0.71 -7.00
CA GLY A 45 -11.02 -2.11 -6.67
C GLY A 45 -9.81 -3.03 -6.70
N ARG A 46 -10.03 -4.23 -6.18
CA ARG A 46 -8.97 -5.24 -6.01
C ARG A 46 -8.39 -5.75 -7.32
N ASP A 47 -9.19 -5.84 -8.38
CA ASP A 47 -8.70 -6.31 -9.68
C ASP A 47 -7.65 -5.36 -10.24
N VAL A 48 -7.83 -4.06 -10.07
CA VAL A 48 -6.86 -3.04 -10.48
C VAL A 48 -5.55 -3.21 -9.70
N VAL A 49 -5.63 -3.44 -8.39
CA VAL A 49 -4.44 -3.67 -7.56
C VAL A 49 -3.71 -4.93 -8.00
N THR A 50 -4.44 -6.01 -8.25
CA THR A 50 -3.87 -7.27 -8.72
C THR A 50 -3.13 -7.07 -10.04
N GLU A 51 -3.75 -6.43 -11.02
CA GLU A 51 -3.13 -6.17 -12.33
C GLU A 51 -1.89 -5.29 -12.21
N TYR A 52 -1.95 -4.27 -11.36
CA TYR A 52 -0.81 -3.37 -11.15
C TYR A 52 0.43 -4.15 -10.66
N TYR A 53 0.27 -4.96 -9.61
CA TYR A 53 1.42 -5.69 -9.04
C TYR A 53 1.83 -6.86 -9.90
N ASP A 54 0.92 -7.44 -10.67
CA ASP A 54 1.26 -8.49 -11.63
C ASP A 54 2.14 -7.97 -12.79
N SER A 55 1.98 -6.71 -13.15
CA SER A 55 2.72 -6.08 -14.26
C SER A 55 4.02 -5.39 -13.83
N GLN A 56 4.38 -5.41 -12.55
CA GLN A 56 5.56 -4.71 -12.07
C GLN A 56 6.87 -5.37 -12.50
N PRO A 57 7.95 -4.59 -12.64
CA PRO A 57 9.27 -5.13 -12.97
C PRO A 57 9.78 -6.14 -11.95
N VAL A 58 10.69 -6.99 -12.41
CA VAL A 58 11.28 -8.06 -11.59
C VAL A 58 12.00 -7.47 -10.37
N GLY A 59 11.82 -8.12 -9.24
CA GLY A 59 12.51 -7.76 -8.00
C GLY A 59 11.93 -6.56 -7.26
N LEU A 60 10.72 -6.12 -7.64
CA LEU A 60 10.06 -5.04 -6.90
C LEU A 60 9.98 -5.41 -5.41
N SER A 61 10.51 -4.54 -4.57
CA SER A 61 10.41 -4.65 -3.11
C SER A 61 10.32 -3.27 -2.49
N PRO A 62 9.32 -3.01 -1.65
CA PRO A 62 9.21 -1.73 -0.95
C PRO A 62 9.92 -1.80 0.39
N THR A 63 10.56 -0.68 0.77
CA THR A 63 10.89 -0.38 2.16
C THR A 63 10.23 0.94 2.51
N TYR A 64 9.76 1.09 3.73
CA TYR A 64 9.00 2.27 4.09
C TYR A 64 9.44 2.85 5.44
N GLN A 65 9.20 4.16 5.58
CA GLN A 65 9.35 4.89 6.83
C GLN A 65 8.09 5.71 7.05
N VAL A 66 7.47 5.59 8.22
CA VAL A 66 6.29 6.38 8.57
C VAL A 66 6.73 7.80 8.87
N LEU A 67 6.18 8.76 8.12
CA LEU A 67 6.44 10.19 8.32
C LEU A 67 5.36 10.83 9.19
N GLU A 68 4.10 10.49 8.93
CA GLU A 68 2.95 11.02 9.66
C GLU A 68 1.90 9.94 9.85
N LEU A 69 1.20 9.99 10.97
CA LEU A 69 0.09 9.10 11.29
C LEU A 69 -0.99 9.91 11.99
N ARG A 70 -2.22 9.81 11.51
CA ARG A 70 -3.37 10.52 12.11
C ARG A 70 -4.55 9.57 12.23
N ARG A 71 -5.17 9.56 13.40
CA ARG A 71 -6.48 8.90 13.56
C ARG A 71 -7.55 9.92 13.18
N LEU A 72 -8.30 9.64 12.13
CA LEU A 72 -9.33 10.55 11.62
C LEU A 72 -10.70 10.23 12.20
N ALA A 73 -10.94 8.98 12.55
CA ALA A 73 -12.15 8.47 13.17
C ALA A 73 -11.85 7.13 13.85
N ASP A 74 -12.81 6.56 14.58
CA ASP A 74 -12.63 5.27 15.24
C ASP A 74 -12.25 4.15 14.27
N ASP A 75 -12.69 4.28 13.02
CA ASP A 75 -12.51 3.28 11.97
C ASP A 75 -11.66 3.79 10.79
N LEU A 76 -10.89 4.86 10.97
CA LEU A 76 -10.17 5.51 9.89
C LEU A 76 -8.81 6.05 10.34
N LEU A 77 -7.73 5.54 9.74
CA LEU A 77 -6.36 6.02 9.95
C LEU A 77 -5.77 6.55 8.65
N LEU A 78 -5.05 7.66 8.74
CA LEU A 78 -4.24 8.19 7.65
C LEU A 78 -2.76 7.93 7.95
N GLY A 79 -2.07 7.25 7.05
CA GLY A 79 -0.62 7.10 7.08
C GLY A 79 0.04 7.85 5.93
N TYR A 80 1.11 8.58 6.22
CA TYR A 80 1.94 9.23 5.20
C TYR A 80 3.37 8.73 5.33
N LEU A 81 3.92 8.21 4.23
CA LEU A 81 5.13 7.39 4.25
C LEU A 81 6.12 7.88 3.23
N ALA A 82 7.41 7.71 3.55
CA ALA A 82 8.45 7.65 2.53
C ALA A 82 8.63 6.19 2.13
N VAL A 83 8.61 5.88 0.85
CA VAL A 83 8.77 4.53 0.35
C VAL A 83 9.88 4.50 -0.70
N ASP A 84 10.75 3.52 -0.58
CA ASP A 84 11.75 3.20 -1.58
C ASP A 84 11.34 1.90 -2.25
N PHE A 85 11.09 1.95 -3.56
CA PHE A 85 10.86 0.76 -4.37
C PHE A 85 12.18 0.36 -5.03
N THR A 86 12.69 -0.81 -4.67
CA THR A 86 13.88 -1.38 -5.29
C THR A 86 13.50 -2.41 -6.34
N PHE A 87 14.39 -2.59 -7.32
CA PHE A 87 14.20 -3.48 -8.45
C PHE A 87 15.50 -4.23 -8.72
N SER A 88 15.42 -5.38 -9.44
CA SER A 88 16.62 -6.15 -9.80
C SER A 88 17.41 -5.50 -10.94
N ASP A 89 16.76 -4.75 -11.83
CA ASP A 89 17.32 -4.33 -13.12
C ASP A 89 17.28 -2.82 -13.38
N ARG A 90 16.93 -2.02 -12.37
CA ARG A 90 16.83 -0.57 -12.52
C ARG A 90 17.03 0.15 -11.19
N PRO A 91 17.28 1.48 -11.22
CA PRO A 91 17.50 2.24 -9.99
C PRO A 91 16.30 2.24 -9.05
N THR A 92 16.59 2.46 -7.76
CA THR A 92 15.56 2.63 -6.73
C THR A 92 14.71 3.86 -7.04
N LEU A 93 13.40 3.70 -6.85
CA LEU A 93 12.43 4.79 -7.00
C LEU A 93 12.02 5.29 -5.62
N HIS A 94 12.25 6.57 -5.35
CA HIS A 94 11.88 7.22 -4.10
C HIS A 94 10.56 7.97 -4.28
N VAL A 95 9.57 7.66 -3.43
CA VAL A 95 8.26 8.28 -3.49
C VAL A 95 7.76 8.60 -2.09
N ASN A 96 6.76 9.47 -2.01
CA ASN A 96 5.89 9.53 -0.84
C ASN A 96 4.59 8.79 -1.14
N LEU A 97 4.04 8.18 -0.11
CA LEU A 97 2.81 7.37 -0.22
C LEU A 97 1.83 7.78 0.87
N SER A 98 0.62 8.12 0.46
CA SER A 98 -0.49 8.37 1.34
C SER A 98 -1.44 7.19 1.32
N VAL A 99 -1.80 6.66 2.49
CA VAL A 99 -2.77 5.57 2.62
C VAL A 99 -3.83 5.92 3.64
N LEU A 100 -5.08 5.55 3.34
CA LEU A 100 -6.16 5.54 4.32
C LEU A 100 -6.48 4.09 4.64
N LEU A 101 -6.45 3.76 5.94
CA LEU A 101 -6.85 2.45 6.43
C LEU A 101 -8.26 2.55 7.00
N ARG A 102 -9.11 1.62 6.61
CA ARG A 102 -10.49 1.52 7.11
C ARG A 102 -10.66 0.24 7.90
N LYS A 103 -11.29 0.35 9.06
CA LYS A 103 -11.65 -0.83 9.86
C LYS A 103 -12.92 -1.45 9.27
N THR A 104 -12.83 -2.71 8.90
CA THR A 104 -13.92 -3.48 8.28
C THR A 104 -14.19 -4.75 9.11
N PRO A 105 -15.27 -5.50 8.84
CA PRO A 105 -15.45 -6.81 9.46
C PRO A 105 -14.28 -7.77 9.24
N ASP A 106 -13.52 -7.57 8.17
CA ASP A 106 -12.34 -8.38 7.84
C ASP A 106 -11.04 -7.80 8.40
N GLY A 107 -11.11 -6.79 9.26
CA GLY A 107 -9.97 -6.11 9.85
C GLY A 107 -9.67 -4.76 9.17
N TRP A 108 -8.49 -4.23 9.46
CA TRP A 108 -8.04 -2.99 8.85
C TRP A 108 -7.51 -3.25 7.44
N LEU A 109 -8.08 -2.53 6.46
CA LEU A 109 -7.72 -2.65 5.04
C LEU A 109 -7.42 -1.28 4.46
N ILE A 110 -6.63 -1.25 3.38
CA ILE A 110 -6.32 -0.01 2.66
C ILE A 110 -7.50 0.36 1.77
N GLY A 111 -8.10 1.52 2.02
CA GLY A 111 -9.22 2.05 1.21
C GLY A 111 -8.80 3.11 0.22
N HIS A 112 -7.61 3.70 0.39
CA HIS A 112 -7.06 4.70 -0.51
C HIS A 112 -5.54 4.59 -0.49
N TYR A 113 -4.94 4.60 -1.67
CA TYR A 113 -3.49 4.47 -1.86
C TYR A 113 -3.08 5.46 -2.92
N GLN A 114 -2.18 6.38 -2.59
CA GLN A 114 -1.73 7.37 -3.56
C GLN A 114 -0.23 7.63 -3.45
N VAL A 115 0.47 7.37 -4.53
CA VAL A 115 1.90 7.61 -4.68
C VAL A 115 2.12 9.01 -5.23
N SER A 116 3.13 9.70 -4.71
CA SER A 116 3.62 10.97 -5.23
C SER A 116 5.11 10.83 -5.54
N ARG A 117 5.51 11.13 -6.77
CA ARG A 117 6.93 11.19 -7.12
C ARG A 117 7.59 12.36 -6.43
N LEU A 118 8.82 12.15 -6.03
CA LEU A 118 9.68 13.21 -5.46
C LEU A 118 10.56 13.83 -6.52
#